data_175daa4418e924f59d4793ce80636d1b
#
_entry.id   175daa4418e924f59d4793ce80636d1b
#
_cell.length_a   1.000
_cell.length_b   1.000
_cell.length_c   1.000
_cell.angle_alpha   90.00
_cell.angle_beta   90.00
_cell.angle_gamma   90.00
#
_symmetry.space_group_name_H-M   'P 1'
#
loop_
_entity.id
_entity.type
_entity.pdbx_description
1 polymer ?
#
loop_
_entity_poly.entity_id
_entity_poly.type
_entity_poly.pdbx_seq_one_letter_code
_entity_poly.pdbx_strand_id
1 'polypeptide(L)'
;MIEINERLTLSQIEQVLYHGETIRVSEKLRSQVIDSYEFLKEFSKDKVIYGINTGFGPMAQWRIEDNHLKELQYNIIRSHSTGAGERLPDICVRAAMLSRLMTFLEGHSGVHVSLIDLLVSFINNGVCPVVPRHGSVGASGDLVQLAHIALTLIGEGEVSYKGGIRPAGEVMAELGLEPLQMYIREGLAVTNGTAVMTGIGVVNHILAGRLLGWEILGSVLMNEIASSYDDFMSDVLNELKHHPGQNRIAQLMRSLSSGSGMLRSRQVELFHKSEEQVFKQKVQPYYSLRCVPQILGPVYDTWTGTGQVLEDEVNAVDDNPIVDKQSANVLHGGNFHGDYVSFEMDKLKIAVTKMTMLAERQMNYLFHDRINGILPPFVNLGVLGLNYGLQASQFTATSTTAESQTLSNPMCVHSIPNNNDNQDIVSMGTNSALLCRMVVENCSQVLAIHLMALVQAVDCLDIASRLAPATRNLYDRVRAIVPVFKDDTPKYQEIRALQKLILESSPVEL
;
A
#
# COMPACT_ATOMS: atom_id res chain seq x y z
N MET A 1 18.99 2.78 12.71
CA MET A 1 18.27 2.09 13.80
C MET A 1 17.23 3.03 14.38
N ILE A 2 15.99 2.60 14.43
CA ILE A 2 14.84 3.36 14.95
C ILE A 2 14.57 2.91 16.38
N GLU A 3 14.60 3.83 17.33
CA GLU A 3 14.20 3.56 18.71
C GLU A 3 12.70 3.85 18.87
N ILE A 4 11.92 2.83 19.23
CA ILE A 4 10.48 2.93 19.45
C ILE A 4 10.27 3.39 20.90
N ASN A 5 9.91 4.67 21.06
CA ASN A 5 9.66 5.30 22.36
C ASN A 5 8.16 5.60 22.58
N GLU A 6 7.40 5.65 21.50
CA GLU A 6 5.99 5.96 21.39
C GLU A 6 5.44 5.44 20.06
N ARG A 7 4.40 6.05 19.50
CA ARG A 7 3.81 5.67 18.21
C ARG A 7 4.82 5.70 17.07
N LEU A 8 4.73 4.73 16.15
CA LEU A 8 5.46 4.72 14.90
C LEU A 8 4.70 5.52 13.82
N THR A 9 5.43 6.36 13.09
CA THR A 9 4.90 7.01 11.88
C THR A 9 5.05 6.10 10.66
N LEU A 10 4.21 6.33 9.63
CA LEU A 10 4.34 5.61 8.34
C LEU A 10 5.72 5.80 7.72
N SER A 11 6.34 6.97 7.88
CA SER A 11 7.71 7.24 7.40
C SER A 11 8.75 6.35 8.11
N GLN A 12 8.64 6.17 9.42
CA GLN A 12 9.53 5.27 10.17
C GLN A 12 9.32 3.81 9.75
N ILE A 13 8.07 3.41 9.52
CA ILE A 13 7.76 2.06 9.01
C ILE A 13 8.38 1.86 7.62
N GLU A 14 8.30 2.85 6.73
CA GLU A 14 8.94 2.80 5.42
C GLU A 14 10.47 2.63 5.53
N GLN A 15 11.12 3.31 6.48
CA GLN A 15 12.56 3.13 6.74
C GLN A 15 12.90 1.68 7.14
N VAL A 16 12.10 1.05 7.98
CA VAL A 16 12.29 -0.36 8.35
C VAL A 16 12.07 -1.29 7.16
N LEU A 17 11.00 -1.08 6.39
CA LEU A 17 10.58 -1.99 5.34
C LEU A 17 11.45 -1.92 4.09
N TYR A 18 11.80 -0.72 3.64
CA TYR A 18 12.45 -0.47 2.36
C TYR A 18 13.93 -0.08 2.47
N HIS A 19 14.37 0.48 3.61
CA HIS A 19 15.74 0.94 3.78
C HIS A 19 16.56 0.09 4.76
N GLY A 20 15.97 -1.00 5.30
CA GLY A 20 16.66 -1.97 6.12
C GLY A 20 17.03 -1.47 7.52
N GLU A 21 16.35 -0.40 7.99
CA GLU A 21 16.56 0.08 9.36
C GLU A 21 16.12 -0.98 10.38
N THR A 22 16.96 -1.18 11.41
CA THR A 22 16.64 -2.02 12.56
C THR A 22 15.82 -1.25 13.58
N ILE A 23 15.13 -1.97 14.46
CA ILE A 23 14.31 -1.39 15.52
C ILE A 23 14.85 -1.77 16.91
N ARG A 24 14.63 -0.90 17.86
CA ARG A 24 14.85 -1.13 19.29
C ARG A 24 13.68 -0.59 20.09
N VAL A 25 13.18 -1.35 21.05
CA VAL A 25 12.11 -0.92 21.95
C VAL A 25 12.72 -0.25 23.18
N SER A 26 12.19 0.89 23.57
CA SER A 26 12.64 1.62 24.76
C SER A 26 12.29 0.88 26.06
N GLU A 27 13.07 1.12 27.10
CA GLU A 27 12.84 0.52 28.44
C GLU A 27 11.49 0.94 29.03
N LYS A 28 11.00 2.14 28.69
CA LYS A 28 9.66 2.61 29.10
C LYS A 28 8.56 1.68 28.57
N LEU A 29 8.55 1.39 27.26
CA LEU A 29 7.54 0.53 26.65
C LEU A 29 7.68 -0.93 27.10
N ARG A 30 8.92 -1.41 27.26
CA ARG A 30 9.16 -2.74 27.82
C ARG A 30 8.57 -2.86 29.23
N SER A 31 8.76 -1.85 30.07
CA SER A 31 8.20 -1.83 31.44
C SER A 31 6.68 -1.86 31.42
N GLN A 32 6.03 -1.15 30.49
CA GLN A 32 4.55 -1.17 30.33
C GLN A 32 4.04 -2.57 30.00
N VAL A 33 4.72 -3.30 29.11
CA VAL A 33 4.38 -4.69 28.77
C VAL A 33 4.51 -5.60 30.00
N ILE A 34 5.64 -5.51 30.73
CA ILE A 34 5.88 -6.30 31.94
C ILE A 34 4.80 -6.02 32.99
N ASP A 35 4.49 -4.77 33.21
CA ASP A 35 3.48 -4.33 34.19
C ASP A 35 2.09 -4.87 33.86
N SER A 36 1.72 -4.86 32.57
CA SER A 36 0.45 -5.40 32.08
C SER A 36 0.36 -6.92 32.26
N TYR A 37 1.45 -7.62 31.97
CA TYR A 37 1.54 -9.07 32.18
C TYR A 37 1.42 -9.44 33.64
N GLU A 38 2.17 -8.82 34.55
CA GLU A 38 2.14 -9.14 35.98
C GLU A 38 0.78 -8.77 36.60
N PHE A 39 0.17 -7.67 36.15
CA PHE A 39 -1.20 -7.33 36.55
C PHE A 39 -2.20 -8.43 36.13
N LEU A 40 -2.16 -8.85 34.85
CA LEU A 40 -3.10 -9.88 34.35
C LEU A 40 -2.91 -11.21 35.06
N LYS A 41 -1.67 -11.61 35.30
CA LYS A 41 -1.32 -12.85 36.03
C LYS A 41 -1.88 -12.88 37.44
N GLU A 42 -1.87 -11.76 38.15
CA GLU A 42 -2.47 -11.67 39.49
C GLU A 42 -3.98 -11.53 39.42
N PHE A 43 -4.49 -10.70 38.51
CA PHE A 43 -5.90 -10.43 38.35
C PHE A 43 -6.72 -11.67 37.92
N SER A 44 -6.13 -12.56 37.12
CA SER A 44 -6.81 -13.76 36.59
C SER A 44 -6.99 -14.86 37.62
N LYS A 45 -6.33 -14.79 38.78
CA LYS A 45 -6.57 -15.74 39.87
C LYS A 45 -8.02 -15.65 40.32
N ASP A 46 -8.66 -16.78 40.45
CA ASP A 46 -10.06 -16.92 40.93
C ASP A 46 -11.14 -16.20 40.10
N LYS A 47 -10.83 -15.79 38.86
CA LYS A 47 -11.78 -15.15 37.95
C LYS A 47 -11.93 -15.93 36.63
N VAL A 48 -13.10 -15.87 36.05
CA VAL A 48 -13.35 -16.37 34.68
C VAL A 48 -13.09 -15.25 33.69
N ILE A 49 -12.10 -15.42 32.84
CA ILE A 49 -11.69 -14.44 31.84
C ILE A 49 -11.61 -15.13 30.47
N TYR A 50 -12.31 -14.55 29.49
CA TYR A 50 -12.29 -15.03 28.12
C TYR A 50 -10.88 -15.17 27.58
N GLY A 51 -10.57 -16.31 26.98
CA GLY A 51 -9.29 -16.56 26.33
C GLY A 51 -8.12 -16.85 27.29
N ILE A 52 -8.37 -16.87 28.60
CA ILE A 52 -7.41 -17.26 29.62
C ILE A 52 -7.79 -18.63 30.18
N ASN A 53 -8.95 -18.76 30.77
CA ASN A 53 -9.45 -20.02 31.37
C ASN A 53 -10.82 -20.44 30.82
N THR A 54 -11.17 -19.95 29.63
CA THR A 54 -12.32 -20.43 28.85
C THR A 54 -11.86 -20.87 27.48
N GLY A 55 -12.70 -21.62 26.74
CA GLY A 55 -12.53 -21.80 25.31
C GLY A 55 -12.68 -20.49 24.53
N PHE A 56 -12.61 -20.55 23.21
CA PHE A 56 -12.68 -19.40 22.29
C PHE A 56 -13.95 -19.44 21.43
N GLY A 57 -14.40 -18.25 21.00
CA GLY A 57 -15.56 -18.11 20.12
C GLY A 57 -16.81 -18.83 20.65
N PRO A 58 -17.47 -19.71 19.86
CA PRO A 58 -18.65 -20.47 20.31
C PRO A 58 -18.39 -21.38 21.51
N MET A 59 -17.13 -21.71 21.79
CA MET A 59 -16.73 -22.55 22.92
C MET A 59 -16.37 -21.75 24.17
N ALA A 60 -16.60 -20.44 24.20
CA ALA A 60 -16.30 -19.58 25.34
C ALA A 60 -17.03 -19.96 26.64
N GLN A 61 -18.12 -20.72 26.53
CA GLN A 61 -18.89 -21.23 27.69
C GLN A 61 -18.22 -22.40 28.41
N TRP A 62 -17.19 -23.01 27.81
CA TRP A 62 -16.46 -24.12 28.41
C TRP A 62 -15.30 -23.61 29.25
N ARG A 63 -15.33 -23.90 30.55
CA ARG A 63 -14.19 -23.66 31.44
C ARG A 63 -13.07 -24.66 31.13
N ILE A 64 -11.85 -24.19 31.09
CA ILE A 64 -10.64 -25.00 30.90
C ILE A 64 -9.96 -25.21 32.25
N GLU A 65 -9.56 -26.45 32.52
CA GLU A 65 -8.82 -26.80 33.74
C GLU A 65 -7.39 -26.20 33.72
N ASP A 66 -6.87 -25.82 34.89
CA ASP A 66 -5.60 -25.10 35.01
C ASP A 66 -4.40 -25.84 34.39
N ASN A 67 -4.42 -27.17 34.42
CA ASN A 67 -3.38 -28.02 33.81
C ASN A 67 -3.38 -27.98 32.27
N HIS A 68 -4.46 -27.53 31.62
CA HIS A 68 -4.61 -27.45 30.17
C HIS A 68 -4.51 -26.03 29.59
N LEU A 69 -4.31 -24.99 30.43
CA LEU A 69 -4.30 -23.59 29.95
C LEU A 69 -3.18 -23.32 28.93
N LYS A 70 -1.98 -23.87 29.16
CA LYS A 70 -0.87 -23.75 28.19
C LYS A 70 -1.17 -24.48 26.88
N GLU A 71 -1.71 -25.69 26.98
CA GLU A 71 -2.08 -26.51 25.80
C GLU A 71 -3.13 -25.78 24.96
N LEU A 72 -4.11 -25.12 25.60
CA LEU A 72 -5.10 -24.29 24.92
C LEU A 72 -4.46 -23.21 24.04
N GLN A 73 -3.41 -22.53 24.53
CA GLN A 73 -2.71 -21.47 23.78
C GLN A 73 -1.91 -22.04 22.59
N TYR A 74 -1.32 -23.21 22.68
CA TYR A 74 -0.71 -23.88 21.53
C TYR A 74 -1.76 -24.37 20.53
N ASN A 75 -2.89 -24.89 21.03
CA ASN A 75 -3.94 -25.44 20.19
C ASN A 75 -4.63 -24.38 19.34
N ILE A 76 -4.83 -23.13 19.83
CA ILE A 76 -5.40 -22.06 19.00
C ILE A 76 -4.46 -21.74 17.83
N ILE A 77 -3.15 -21.66 18.05
CA ILE A 77 -2.15 -21.41 17.01
C ILE A 77 -2.21 -22.53 15.95
N ARG A 78 -2.09 -23.77 16.37
CA ARG A 78 -2.04 -24.93 15.46
C ARG A 78 -3.35 -25.15 14.70
N SER A 79 -4.49 -25.03 15.36
CA SER A 79 -5.80 -25.24 14.75
C SER A 79 -6.20 -24.14 13.76
N HIS A 80 -5.67 -22.94 13.94
CA HIS A 80 -5.93 -21.80 13.04
C HIS A 80 -4.87 -21.62 11.96
N SER A 81 -3.76 -22.38 11.98
CA SER A 81 -2.76 -22.38 10.91
C SER A 81 -3.24 -23.18 9.69
N THR A 82 -4.32 -22.71 9.07
CA THR A 82 -5.07 -23.40 7.99
C THR A 82 -5.21 -22.55 6.73
N GLY A 83 -4.38 -21.52 6.60
CA GLY A 83 -4.39 -20.63 5.43
C GLY A 83 -4.09 -21.34 4.13
N ALA A 84 -4.56 -20.80 3.02
CA ALA A 84 -4.41 -21.38 1.69
C ALA A 84 -4.05 -20.32 0.63
N GLY A 85 -3.69 -20.77 -0.56
CA GLY A 85 -3.29 -19.94 -1.69
C GLY A 85 -1.80 -19.58 -1.68
N GLU A 86 -1.42 -18.65 -2.54
CA GLU A 86 -0.05 -18.15 -2.62
C GLU A 86 0.37 -17.47 -1.31
N ARG A 87 1.67 -17.43 -1.04
CA ARG A 87 2.19 -16.73 0.12
C ARG A 87 2.08 -15.20 -0.06
N LEU A 88 1.84 -14.48 1.03
CA LEU A 88 1.95 -13.03 1.06
C LEU A 88 3.41 -12.60 0.77
N PRO A 89 3.62 -11.44 0.12
CA PRO A 89 4.95 -10.86 -0.01
C PRO A 89 5.60 -10.63 1.38
N ASP A 90 6.88 -10.97 1.50
CA ASP A 90 7.62 -10.85 2.76
C ASP A 90 7.52 -9.44 3.37
N ILE A 91 7.50 -8.40 2.54
CA ILE A 91 7.36 -7.01 2.99
C ILE A 91 6.02 -6.75 3.71
N CYS A 92 4.92 -7.38 3.25
CA CYS A 92 3.61 -7.26 3.89
C CYS A 92 3.59 -7.98 5.23
N VAL A 93 4.24 -9.15 5.31
CA VAL A 93 4.33 -9.91 6.57
C VAL A 93 5.22 -9.18 7.59
N ARG A 94 6.32 -8.56 7.14
CA ARG A 94 7.18 -7.71 8.00
C ARG A 94 6.40 -6.50 8.54
N ALA A 95 5.59 -5.85 7.71
CA ALA A 95 4.71 -4.78 8.14
C ALA A 95 3.66 -5.26 9.15
N ALA A 96 3.09 -6.46 8.94
CA ALA A 96 2.17 -7.08 9.90
C ALA A 96 2.84 -7.37 11.25
N MET A 97 4.07 -7.89 11.26
CA MET A 97 4.83 -8.10 12.50
C MET A 97 5.10 -6.78 13.23
N LEU A 98 5.40 -5.69 12.51
CA LEU A 98 5.55 -4.35 13.11
C LEU A 98 4.25 -3.87 13.74
N SER A 99 3.13 -3.97 13.03
CA SER A 99 1.82 -3.61 13.57
C SER A 99 1.47 -4.44 14.80
N ARG A 100 1.70 -5.77 14.77
CA ARG A 100 1.46 -6.63 15.93
C ARG A 100 2.36 -6.28 17.12
N LEU A 101 3.62 -5.94 16.87
CA LEU A 101 4.53 -5.46 17.90
C LEU A 101 4.00 -4.19 18.56
N MET A 102 3.55 -3.22 17.78
CA MET A 102 3.02 -1.94 18.31
C MET A 102 1.83 -2.15 19.22
N THR A 103 0.87 -3.02 18.84
CA THR A 103 -0.26 -3.40 19.70
C THR A 103 0.21 -3.85 21.10
N PHE A 104 1.24 -4.68 21.16
CA PHE A 104 1.74 -5.18 22.45
C PHE A 104 2.45 -4.12 23.27
N LEU A 105 3.15 -3.20 22.58
CA LEU A 105 3.90 -2.12 23.24
C LEU A 105 3.01 -1.10 23.95
N GLU A 106 1.72 -1.00 23.56
CA GLU A 106 0.73 -0.19 24.28
C GLU A 106 0.45 -0.70 25.72
N GLY A 107 0.89 -1.94 26.04
CA GLY A 107 0.81 -2.48 27.40
C GLY A 107 -0.60 -2.89 27.84
N HIS A 108 -1.49 -3.17 26.92
CA HIS A 108 -2.88 -3.57 27.19
C HIS A 108 -3.23 -5.03 26.81
N SER A 109 -2.25 -5.78 26.30
CA SER A 109 -2.45 -7.18 25.86
C SER A 109 -2.13 -8.22 26.93
N GLY A 110 -1.40 -7.87 27.97
CA GLY A 110 -1.05 -8.78 29.08
C GLY A 110 -0.16 -9.96 28.63
N VAL A 111 0.72 -9.76 27.67
CA VAL A 111 1.65 -10.75 27.13
C VAL A 111 3.01 -10.69 27.83
N HIS A 112 3.73 -11.82 27.85
CA HIS A 112 5.08 -11.87 28.40
C HIS A 112 6.09 -11.16 27.49
N VAL A 113 7.07 -10.46 28.08
CA VAL A 113 8.05 -9.64 27.37
C VAL A 113 8.92 -10.43 26.36
N SER A 114 9.08 -11.73 26.54
CA SER A 114 9.79 -12.60 25.59
C SER A 114 9.19 -12.61 24.19
N LEU A 115 7.87 -12.38 24.06
CA LEU A 115 7.20 -12.22 22.77
C LEU A 115 7.70 -10.97 22.04
N ILE A 116 7.88 -9.86 22.78
CA ILE A 116 8.41 -8.61 22.23
C ILE A 116 9.82 -8.82 21.70
N ASP A 117 10.70 -9.45 22.53
CA ASP A 117 12.09 -9.70 22.17
C ASP A 117 12.22 -10.58 20.93
N LEU A 118 11.37 -11.60 20.81
CA LEU A 118 11.38 -12.51 19.69
C LEU A 118 10.88 -11.83 18.40
N LEU A 119 9.80 -11.03 18.45
CA LEU A 119 9.31 -10.25 17.30
C LEU A 119 10.36 -9.25 16.82
N VAL A 120 10.99 -8.50 17.73
CA VAL A 120 12.08 -7.58 17.41
C VAL A 120 13.24 -8.33 16.75
N SER A 121 13.59 -9.50 17.27
CA SER A 121 14.65 -10.34 16.71
C SER A 121 14.31 -10.83 15.30
N PHE A 122 13.08 -11.28 15.05
CA PHE A 122 12.62 -11.69 13.71
C PHE A 122 12.70 -10.52 12.71
N ILE A 123 12.17 -9.36 13.08
CA ILE A 123 12.17 -8.16 12.23
C ILE A 123 13.61 -7.74 11.89
N ASN A 124 14.49 -7.66 12.90
CA ASN A 124 15.86 -7.17 12.73
C ASN A 124 16.77 -8.15 11.97
N ASN A 125 16.52 -9.45 12.07
CA ASN A 125 17.29 -10.47 11.35
C ASN A 125 16.67 -10.81 9.98
N GLY A 126 15.56 -10.18 9.59
CA GLY A 126 14.90 -10.47 8.32
C GLY A 126 14.28 -11.87 8.24
N VAL A 127 13.92 -12.46 9.40
CA VAL A 127 13.15 -13.71 9.46
C VAL A 127 11.70 -13.41 9.22
N CYS A 128 11.16 -13.93 8.10
CA CYS A 128 9.82 -13.61 7.66
C CYS A 128 8.95 -14.88 7.62
N PRO A 129 7.90 -14.99 8.45
CA PRO A 129 6.96 -16.10 8.41
C PRO A 129 6.35 -16.31 7.02
N VAL A 130 6.17 -17.55 6.59
CA VAL A 130 5.41 -17.91 5.39
C VAL A 130 3.92 -17.87 5.72
N VAL A 131 3.24 -16.85 5.23
CA VAL A 131 1.82 -16.60 5.51
C VAL A 131 1.01 -16.73 4.22
N PRO A 132 0.03 -17.67 4.13
CA PRO A 132 -0.87 -17.78 2.99
C PRO A 132 -1.81 -16.57 2.86
N ARG A 133 -2.22 -16.26 1.61
CA ARG A 133 -3.04 -15.07 1.34
C ARG A 133 -4.51 -15.21 1.80
N HIS A 134 -5.05 -16.41 1.91
CA HIS A 134 -6.46 -16.65 2.26
C HIS A 134 -6.62 -17.24 3.65
N GLY A 135 -7.66 -16.81 4.37
CA GLY A 135 -8.04 -17.32 5.68
C GLY A 135 -8.69 -16.26 6.59
N SER A 136 -8.32 -15.00 6.48
CA SER A 136 -8.95 -13.94 7.27
C SER A 136 -10.32 -13.58 6.73
N VAL A 137 -11.26 -13.36 7.65
CA VAL A 137 -12.59 -12.77 7.38
C VAL A 137 -12.75 -11.39 8.03
N GLY A 138 -11.80 -10.98 8.86
CA GLY A 138 -11.74 -9.65 9.46
C GLY A 138 -12.72 -9.38 10.61
N ALA A 139 -13.38 -10.40 11.12
CA ALA A 139 -14.35 -10.26 12.25
C ALA A 139 -13.67 -10.35 13.62
N SER A 140 -12.72 -11.28 13.78
CA SER A 140 -11.78 -11.32 14.91
C SER A 140 -10.36 -10.95 14.44
N GLY A 141 -10.29 -10.02 13.50
CA GLY A 141 -9.09 -9.69 12.78
C GLY A 141 -8.64 -10.82 11.85
N ASP A 142 -7.35 -11.01 11.74
CA ASP A 142 -6.66 -11.87 10.79
C ASP A 142 -6.25 -13.23 11.41
N LEU A 143 -7.17 -13.88 12.14
CA LEU A 143 -6.88 -15.07 12.96
C LEU A 143 -5.99 -16.09 12.25
N VAL A 144 -6.33 -16.47 11.03
CA VAL A 144 -5.61 -17.52 10.29
C VAL A 144 -4.20 -17.07 9.90
N GLN A 145 -4.06 -15.89 9.33
CA GLN A 145 -2.75 -15.39 8.92
C GLN A 145 -1.85 -15.09 10.14
N LEU A 146 -2.41 -14.54 11.21
CA LEU A 146 -1.69 -14.32 12.45
C LEU A 146 -1.29 -15.63 13.12
N ALA A 147 -2.10 -16.69 12.99
CA ALA A 147 -1.74 -18.03 13.46
C ALA A 147 -0.49 -18.58 12.75
N HIS A 148 -0.34 -18.33 11.43
CA HIS A 148 0.90 -18.68 10.73
C HIS A 148 2.11 -17.90 11.23
N ILE A 149 1.96 -16.62 11.60
CA ILE A 149 3.04 -15.84 12.26
C ILE A 149 3.34 -16.47 13.62
N ALA A 150 2.33 -16.71 14.45
CA ALA A 150 2.47 -17.32 15.78
C ALA A 150 3.11 -18.70 15.73
N LEU A 151 2.80 -19.49 14.72
CA LEU A 151 3.37 -20.85 14.51
C LEU A 151 4.89 -20.79 14.39
N THR A 152 5.42 -19.79 13.68
CA THR A 152 6.88 -19.64 13.54
C THR A 152 7.53 -19.15 14.84
N LEU A 153 6.83 -18.35 15.64
CA LEU A 153 7.35 -17.91 16.95
C LEU A 153 7.48 -19.05 17.95
N ILE A 154 6.67 -20.11 17.85
CA ILE A 154 6.81 -21.33 18.67
C ILE A 154 7.79 -22.35 18.07
N GLY A 155 8.51 -21.99 16.99
CA GLY A 155 9.50 -22.85 16.35
C GLY A 155 8.93 -23.87 15.34
N GLU A 156 7.64 -23.78 15.03
CA GLU A 156 6.95 -24.62 14.05
C GLU A 156 6.73 -23.85 12.74
N GLY A 157 6.30 -24.54 11.66
CA GLY A 157 6.04 -23.88 10.38
C GLY A 157 7.30 -23.45 9.62
N GLU A 158 7.14 -22.54 8.66
CA GLU A 158 8.19 -22.14 7.71
C GLU A 158 8.42 -20.64 7.71
N VAL A 159 9.66 -20.23 7.45
CA VAL A 159 10.08 -18.83 7.29
C VAL A 159 10.84 -18.63 5.98
N SER A 160 10.68 -17.45 5.37
CA SER A 160 11.58 -16.93 4.35
C SER A 160 12.80 -16.33 5.06
N TYR A 161 13.98 -16.83 4.76
CA TYR A 161 15.22 -16.36 5.34
C TYR A 161 16.38 -16.53 4.37
N LYS A 162 17.21 -15.46 4.17
CA LYS A 162 18.35 -15.44 3.25
C LYS A 162 18.02 -15.97 1.83
N GLY A 163 16.83 -15.63 1.32
CA GLY A 163 16.38 -15.97 -0.03
C GLY A 163 15.83 -17.39 -0.21
N GLY A 164 15.69 -18.19 0.86
CA GLY A 164 15.09 -19.51 0.86
C GLY A 164 13.95 -19.68 1.86
N ILE A 165 13.12 -20.71 1.66
CA ILE A 165 12.10 -21.14 2.63
C ILE A 165 12.72 -22.24 3.47
N ARG A 166 12.62 -22.12 4.81
CA ARG A 166 13.23 -23.04 5.78
C ARG A 166 12.30 -23.29 6.96
N PRO A 167 12.41 -24.42 7.66
CA PRO A 167 11.72 -24.63 8.93
C PRO A 167 12.10 -23.55 9.97
N ALA A 168 11.09 -22.99 10.66
CA ALA A 168 11.30 -21.90 11.61
C ALA A 168 12.27 -22.30 12.74
N GLY A 169 12.13 -23.49 13.31
CA GLY A 169 12.99 -23.98 14.39
C GLY A 169 14.47 -24.08 14.02
N GLU A 170 14.78 -24.43 12.74
CA GLU A 170 16.18 -24.48 12.26
C GLU A 170 16.80 -23.07 12.19
N VAL A 171 16.03 -22.09 11.67
CA VAL A 171 16.48 -20.71 11.56
C VAL A 171 16.65 -20.09 12.94
N MET A 172 15.71 -20.36 13.86
CA MET A 172 15.83 -19.91 15.25
C MET A 172 17.08 -20.47 15.92
N ALA A 173 17.35 -21.76 15.78
CA ALA A 173 18.56 -22.39 16.32
C ALA A 173 19.85 -21.79 15.71
N GLU A 174 19.88 -21.50 14.40
CA GLU A 174 21.00 -20.82 13.73
C GLU A 174 21.26 -19.43 14.35
N LEU A 175 20.20 -18.71 14.73
CA LEU A 175 20.27 -17.37 15.30
C LEU A 175 20.42 -17.37 16.84
N GLY A 176 20.43 -18.53 17.50
CA GLY A 176 20.45 -18.64 18.95
C GLY A 176 19.18 -18.11 19.63
N LEU A 177 18.05 -18.19 18.94
CA LEU A 177 16.73 -17.78 19.44
C LEU A 177 15.97 -18.98 19.99
N GLU A 178 15.35 -18.79 21.15
CA GLU A 178 14.50 -19.83 21.76
C GLU A 178 13.05 -19.67 21.31
N PRO A 179 12.34 -20.77 21.03
CA PRO A 179 10.91 -20.75 20.74
C PRO A 179 10.09 -20.13 21.89
N LEU A 180 9.07 -19.37 21.52
CA LEU A 180 8.19 -18.72 22.48
C LEU A 180 7.48 -19.74 23.36
N GLN A 181 7.59 -19.56 24.67
CA GLN A 181 6.83 -20.33 25.64
C GLN A 181 5.46 -19.71 25.88
N MET A 182 4.42 -20.52 25.98
CA MET A 182 3.09 -20.05 26.37
C MET A 182 2.98 -19.89 27.87
N TYR A 183 2.50 -18.74 28.32
CA TYR A 183 2.29 -18.43 29.75
C TYR A 183 0.79 -18.32 30.06
N ILE A 184 0.15 -17.20 29.69
CA ILE A 184 -1.25 -16.92 30.08
C ILE A 184 -2.18 -16.84 28.85
N ARG A 185 -1.86 -15.94 27.89
CA ARG A 185 -2.72 -15.71 26.72
C ARG A 185 -1.97 -15.42 25.42
N GLU A 186 -0.68 -15.73 25.36
CA GLU A 186 0.15 -15.40 24.19
C GLU A 186 -0.43 -15.96 22.90
N GLY A 187 -0.95 -17.17 22.90
CA GLY A 187 -1.57 -17.79 21.72
C GLY A 187 -2.74 -16.97 21.18
N LEU A 188 -3.69 -16.60 22.06
CA LEU A 188 -4.80 -15.75 21.66
C LEU A 188 -4.31 -14.34 21.26
N ALA A 189 -3.43 -13.72 22.05
CA ALA A 189 -2.97 -12.38 21.80
C ALA A 189 -2.26 -12.25 20.44
N VAL A 190 -1.42 -13.20 20.04
CA VAL A 190 -0.74 -13.14 18.75
C VAL A 190 -1.71 -13.35 17.59
N THR A 191 -2.74 -14.19 17.75
CA THR A 191 -3.66 -14.56 16.67
C THR A 191 -4.84 -13.61 16.49
N ASN A 192 -5.21 -12.82 17.50
CA ASN A 192 -6.39 -11.96 17.48
C ASN A 192 -6.01 -10.49 17.22
N GLY A 193 -6.43 -9.94 16.09
CA GLY A 193 -6.19 -8.54 15.71
C GLY A 193 -6.09 -8.32 14.20
N THR A 194 -5.96 -7.05 13.80
CA THR A 194 -6.03 -6.56 12.41
C THR A 194 -4.67 -6.38 11.74
N ALA A 195 -3.59 -6.86 12.37
CA ALA A 195 -2.22 -6.51 11.97
C ALA A 195 -1.83 -6.96 10.55
N VAL A 196 -2.41 -8.04 9.99
CA VAL A 196 -2.06 -8.49 8.62
C VAL A 196 -2.71 -7.59 7.58
N MET A 197 -4.02 -7.31 7.70
CA MET A 197 -4.68 -6.36 6.79
C MET A 197 -4.05 -4.97 6.86
N THR A 198 -3.67 -4.52 8.06
CA THR A 198 -2.97 -3.26 8.31
C THR A 198 -1.59 -3.25 7.66
N GLY A 199 -0.81 -4.32 7.81
CA GLY A 199 0.51 -4.44 7.19
C GLY A 199 0.46 -4.41 5.66
N ILE A 200 -0.51 -5.10 5.04
CA ILE A 200 -0.75 -5.03 3.59
C ILE A 200 -1.17 -3.60 3.21
N GLY A 201 -2.05 -2.99 4.01
CA GLY A 201 -2.53 -1.63 3.81
C GLY A 201 -1.42 -0.59 3.81
N VAL A 202 -0.50 -0.65 4.77
CA VAL A 202 0.68 0.24 4.86
C VAL A 202 1.54 0.13 3.62
N VAL A 203 1.83 -1.09 3.16
CA VAL A 203 2.62 -1.31 1.93
C VAL A 203 1.88 -0.74 0.72
N ASN A 204 0.57 -0.96 0.60
CA ASN A 204 -0.24 -0.40 -0.49
C ASN A 204 -0.24 1.13 -0.47
N HIS A 205 -0.35 1.75 0.70
CA HIS A 205 -0.31 3.20 0.88
C HIS A 205 1.03 3.81 0.42
N ILE A 206 2.16 3.22 0.84
CA ILE A 206 3.50 3.67 0.43
C ILE A 206 3.64 3.60 -1.09
N LEU A 207 3.23 2.48 -1.69
CA LEU A 207 3.33 2.30 -3.13
C LEU A 207 2.38 3.21 -3.90
N ALA A 208 1.15 3.42 -3.41
CA ALA A 208 0.20 4.36 -4.04
C ALA A 208 0.74 5.80 -4.05
N GLY A 209 1.43 6.23 -3.00
CA GLY A 209 2.12 7.53 -2.96
C GLY A 209 3.21 7.63 -4.05
N ARG A 210 4.04 6.57 -4.20
CA ARG A 210 5.05 6.53 -5.27
C ARG A 210 4.42 6.61 -6.67
N LEU A 211 3.35 5.83 -6.91
CA LEU A 211 2.60 5.87 -8.18
C LEU A 211 2.04 7.27 -8.45
N LEU A 212 1.46 7.92 -7.44
CA LEU A 212 0.91 9.27 -7.56
C LEU A 212 2.00 10.28 -7.93
N GLY A 213 3.17 10.21 -7.31
CA GLY A 213 4.32 11.06 -7.66
C GLY A 213 4.75 10.90 -9.13
N TRP A 214 4.82 9.68 -9.63
CA TRP A 214 5.14 9.41 -11.03
C TRP A 214 4.05 9.88 -11.99
N GLU A 215 2.77 9.72 -11.66
CA GLU A 215 1.65 10.17 -12.51
C GLU A 215 1.57 11.71 -12.56
N ILE A 216 1.81 12.41 -11.44
CA ILE A 216 1.87 13.89 -11.44
C ILE A 216 2.96 14.38 -12.39
N LEU A 217 4.18 13.85 -12.26
CA LEU A 217 5.30 14.26 -13.10
C LEU A 217 5.11 13.84 -14.57
N GLY A 218 4.56 12.63 -14.81
CA GLY A 218 4.16 12.17 -16.13
C GLY A 218 3.09 13.08 -16.78
N SER A 219 2.10 13.49 -16.00
CA SER A 219 1.07 14.43 -16.46
C SER A 219 1.63 15.83 -16.78
N VAL A 220 2.66 16.30 -16.07
CA VAL A 220 3.37 17.55 -16.44
C VAL A 220 4.06 17.38 -17.78
N LEU A 221 4.86 16.32 -17.98
CA LEU A 221 5.51 16.04 -19.25
C LEU A 221 4.49 15.87 -20.39
N MET A 222 3.35 15.21 -20.12
CA MET A 222 2.26 15.08 -21.08
C MET A 222 1.74 16.45 -21.55
N ASN A 223 1.59 17.40 -20.63
CA ASN A 223 1.15 18.78 -20.96
C ASN A 223 2.22 19.56 -21.73
N GLU A 224 3.51 19.35 -21.47
CA GLU A 224 4.60 19.90 -22.26
C GLU A 224 4.59 19.35 -23.70
N ILE A 225 4.45 18.04 -23.87
CA ILE A 225 4.35 17.39 -25.20
C ILE A 225 3.16 17.95 -25.98
N ALA A 226 2.02 18.10 -25.34
CA ALA A 226 0.81 18.66 -25.95
C ALA A 226 0.87 20.18 -26.14
N SER A 227 1.91 20.86 -25.66
CA SER A 227 2.02 22.33 -25.62
C SER A 227 0.74 22.97 -25.08
N SER A 228 0.28 22.51 -23.92
CA SER A 228 -0.94 22.98 -23.27
C SER A 228 -0.80 24.42 -22.78
N TYR A 229 -1.95 25.10 -22.57
CA TYR A 229 -1.96 26.37 -21.85
C TYR A 229 -1.78 26.15 -20.35
N ASP A 230 -1.11 27.06 -19.67
CA ASP A 230 -0.72 26.99 -18.25
C ASP A 230 -1.83 27.40 -17.27
N ASP A 231 -2.90 28.04 -17.77
CA ASP A 231 -3.97 28.64 -16.96
C ASP A 231 -4.73 27.63 -16.08
N PHE A 232 -4.85 26.36 -16.48
CA PHE A 232 -5.53 25.32 -15.68
C PHE A 232 -4.80 24.97 -14.37
N MET A 233 -3.52 25.29 -14.27
CA MET A 233 -2.71 25.10 -13.06
C MET A 233 -2.70 26.34 -12.15
N SER A 234 -3.31 27.48 -12.53
CA SER A 234 -3.24 28.72 -11.78
C SER A 234 -3.80 28.60 -10.37
N ASP A 235 -3.23 29.37 -9.42
CA ASP A 235 -3.68 29.42 -8.04
C ASP A 235 -5.15 29.85 -7.96
N VAL A 236 -5.49 30.98 -8.60
CA VAL A 236 -6.84 31.53 -8.57
C VAL A 236 -7.90 30.53 -9.01
N LEU A 237 -7.67 29.79 -10.11
CA LEU A 237 -8.63 28.83 -10.61
C LEU A 237 -8.84 27.67 -9.62
N ASN A 238 -7.76 27.15 -9.03
CA ASN A 238 -7.82 25.97 -8.19
C ASN A 238 -8.28 26.30 -6.76
N GLU A 239 -7.88 27.44 -6.19
CA GLU A 239 -8.30 27.88 -4.85
C GLU A 239 -9.81 28.13 -4.75
N LEU A 240 -10.44 28.61 -5.81
CA LEU A 240 -11.89 28.80 -5.87
C LEU A 240 -12.70 27.50 -5.73
N LYS A 241 -12.07 26.35 -5.91
CA LYS A 241 -12.72 25.04 -5.76
C LYS A 241 -12.69 24.50 -4.31
N HIS A 242 -11.86 25.07 -3.43
CA HIS A 242 -11.75 24.77 -1.99
C HIS A 242 -11.36 23.32 -1.60
N HIS A 243 -10.89 22.48 -2.53
CA HIS A 243 -10.42 21.12 -2.24
C HIS A 243 -8.90 21.11 -2.02
N PRO A 244 -8.41 20.67 -0.83
CA PRO A 244 -6.96 20.71 -0.54
C PRO A 244 -6.13 19.93 -1.56
N GLY A 245 -6.54 18.71 -1.90
CA GLY A 245 -5.80 17.88 -2.85
C GLY A 245 -5.73 18.47 -4.24
N GLN A 246 -6.82 19.07 -4.74
CA GLN A 246 -6.79 19.75 -6.04
C GLN A 246 -5.77 20.92 -6.03
N ASN A 247 -5.76 21.72 -4.96
CA ASN A 247 -4.83 22.81 -4.80
C ASN A 247 -3.38 22.32 -4.72
N ARG A 248 -3.15 21.24 -3.94
CA ARG A 248 -1.82 20.62 -3.83
C ARG A 248 -1.31 20.09 -5.17
N ILE A 249 -2.14 19.36 -5.93
CA ILE A 249 -1.76 18.85 -7.25
C ILE A 249 -1.44 20.01 -8.21
N ALA A 250 -2.28 21.06 -8.27
CA ALA A 250 -2.01 22.23 -9.10
C ALA A 250 -0.70 22.92 -8.73
N GLN A 251 -0.42 23.08 -7.43
CA GLN A 251 0.83 23.63 -6.91
C GLN A 251 2.05 22.81 -7.34
N LEU A 252 1.98 21.47 -7.18
CA LEU A 252 3.04 20.57 -7.61
C LEU A 252 3.28 20.67 -9.11
N MET A 253 2.23 20.66 -9.93
CA MET A 253 2.35 20.79 -11.38
C MET A 253 3.01 22.10 -11.79
N ARG A 254 2.66 23.24 -11.16
CA ARG A 254 3.34 24.52 -11.42
C ARG A 254 4.81 24.50 -11.07
N SER A 255 5.15 23.95 -9.90
CA SER A 255 6.55 23.81 -9.46
C SER A 255 7.36 22.94 -10.41
N LEU A 256 6.82 21.77 -10.80
CA LEU A 256 7.49 20.80 -11.66
C LEU A 256 7.62 21.27 -13.12
N SER A 257 6.71 22.14 -13.59
CA SER A 257 6.75 22.71 -14.94
C SER A 257 7.56 24.03 -15.02
N SER A 258 8.08 24.50 -13.90
CA SER A 258 8.89 25.74 -13.87
C SER A 258 10.10 25.66 -14.80
N GLY A 259 10.28 26.66 -15.64
CA GLY A 259 11.35 26.69 -16.65
C GLY A 259 11.03 25.96 -17.95
N SER A 260 9.82 25.45 -18.14
CA SER A 260 9.38 24.83 -19.38
C SER A 260 9.34 25.84 -20.53
N GLY A 261 9.95 25.46 -21.66
CA GLY A 261 9.83 26.18 -22.94
C GLY A 261 8.70 25.64 -23.83
N MET A 262 7.86 24.70 -23.29
CA MET A 262 6.80 24.03 -24.05
C MET A 262 5.39 24.48 -23.70
N LEU A 263 5.14 24.89 -22.45
CA LEU A 263 3.84 25.40 -22.04
C LEU A 263 3.59 26.79 -22.62
N ARG A 264 2.32 27.07 -22.95
CA ARG A 264 1.90 28.29 -23.62
C ARG A 264 1.06 29.18 -22.71
N SER A 265 1.20 30.48 -22.87
CA SER A 265 0.32 31.44 -22.21
C SER A 265 -0.89 31.75 -23.09
N ARG A 266 -2.08 31.48 -22.56
CA ARG A 266 -3.36 31.82 -23.25
C ARG A 266 -3.46 33.32 -23.50
N GLN A 267 -3.02 34.16 -22.57
CA GLN A 267 -3.03 35.59 -22.69
C GLN A 267 -2.21 36.07 -23.91
N VAL A 268 -1.04 35.50 -24.11
CA VAL A 268 -0.15 35.84 -25.22
C VAL A 268 -0.71 35.37 -26.56
N GLU A 269 -1.24 34.16 -26.62
CA GLU A 269 -1.57 33.49 -27.89
C GLU A 269 -3.01 33.70 -28.37
N LEU A 270 -3.98 33.88 -27.48
CA LEU A 270 -5.39 33.88 -27.83
C LEU A 270 -6.12 35.21 -27.61
N PHE A 271 -5.72 36.04 -26.64
CA PHE A 271 -6.52 37.22 -26.27
C PHE A 271 -6.55 38.33 -27.33
N HIS A 272 -5.71 38.24 -28.35
CA HIS A 272 -5.64 39.21 -29.44
C HIS A 272 -6.20 38.69 -30.79
N LYS A 273 -6.76 37.47 -30.82
CA LYS A 273 -7.25 36.82 -32.06
C LYS A 273 -8.75 37.02 -32.27
N SER A 274 -9.25 38.26 -32.19
CA SER A 274 -10.68 38.53 -32.25
C SER A 274 -11.30 38.43 -33.65
N GLU A 275 -10.48 38.44 -34.71
CA GLU A 275 -10.96 38.41 -36.11
C GLU A 275 -11.00 36.99 -36.71
N GLU A 276 -10.40 36.01 -36.04
CA GLU A 276 -10.39 34.64 -36.51
C GLU A 276 -11.73 33.94 -36.21
N GLN A 277 -12.43 33.44 -37.24
CA GLN A 277 -13.67 32.68 -37.07
C GLN A 277 -13.42 31.23 -36.69
N VAL A 278 -12.31 30.65 -37.11
CA VAL A 278 -11.91 29.27 -36.83
C VAL A 278 -10.43 29.22 -36.42
N PHE A 279 -10.17 28.86 -35.19
CA PHE A 279 -8.81 28.72 -34.68
C PHE A 279 -8.19 27.40 -35.16
N LYS A 280 -6.97 27.44 -35.67
CA LYS A 280 -6.21 26.24 -36.05
C LYS A 280 -5.83 25.36 -34.85
N GLN A 281 -5.60 26.00 -33.70
CA GLN A 281 -5.26 25.33 -32.46
C GLN A 281 -6.48 25.21 -31.55
N LYS A 282 -6.55 24.12 -30.78
CA LYS A 282 -7.62 23.96 -29.80
C LYS A 282 -7.55 25.05 -28.74
N VAL A 283 -8.64 25.75 -28.54
CA VAL A 283 -8.78 26.78 -27.50
C VAL A 283 -8.78 26.15 -26.10
N GLN A 284 -9.29 24.93 -25.99
CA GLN A 284 -9.25 24.14 -24.75
C GLN A 284 -8.65 22.74 -25.00
N PRO A 285 -7.60 22.36 -24.24
CA PRO A 285 -7.07 21.00 -24.27
C PRO A 285 -8.12 19.96 -23.82
N TYR A 286 -7.89 18.68 -24.11
CA TYR A 286 -8.71 17.57 -23.61
C TYR A 286 -8.73 17.52 -22.08
N TYR A 287 -9.77 16.89 -21.50
CA TYR A 287 -9.90 16.79 -20.03
C TYR A 287 -8.75 16.02 -19.38
N SER A 288 -8.23 14.97 -20.02
CA SER A 288 -7.06 14.23 -19.54
C SER A 288 -5.78 15.09 -19.46
N LEU A 289 -5.75 16.26 -20.08
CA LEU A 289 -4.66 17.24 -20.01
C LEU A 289 -4.95 18.33 -18.97
N ARG A 290 -6.07 19.04 -19.14
CA ARG A 290 -6.37 20.25 -18.33
C ARG A 290 -7.08 19.96 -16.99
N CYS A 291 -7.69 18.79 -16.81
CA CYS A 291 -8.39 18.44 -15.58
C CYS A 291 -7.54 17.56 -14.64
N VAL A 292 -6.22 17.48 -14.83
CA VAL A 292 -5.33 16.71 -13.96
C VAL A 292 -5.49 17.09 -12.49
N PRO A 293 -5.51 18.38 -12.08
CA PRO A 293 -5.73 18.75 -10.68
C PRO A 293 -7.06 18.22 -10.12
N GLN A 294 -8.15 18.27 -10.91
CA GLN A 294 -9.47 17.81 -10.51
C GLN A 294 -9.60 16.28 -10.48
N ILE A 295 -8.74 15.55 -11.20
CA ILE A 295 -8.72 14.09 -11.25
C ILE A 295 -7.80 13.52 -10.16
N LEU A 296 -6.59 14.04 -10.01
CA LEU A 296 -5.61 13.58 -9.04
C LEU A 296 -5.82 14.19 -7.64
N GLY A 297 -6.50 15.32 -7.52
CA GLY A 297 -6.83 15.94 -6.23
C GLY A 297 -7.59 14.98 -5.29
N PRO A 298 -8.72 14.38 -5.71
CA PRO A 298 -9.41 13.37 -4.90
C PRO A 298 -8.57 12.13 -4.61
N VAL A 299 -7.64 11.76 -5.49
CA VAL A 299 -6.70 10.64 -5.25
C VAL A 299 -5.74 11.02 -4.11
N TYR A 300 -5.19 12.23 -4.15
CA TYR A 300 -4.31 12.77 -3.11
C TYR A 300 -5.04 12.84 -1.75
N ASP A 301 -6.25 13.40 -1.71
CA ASP A 301 -7.05 13.50 -0.47
C ASP A 301 -7.36 12.11 0.10
N THR A 302 -7.70 11.14 -0.76
CA THR A 302 -7.93 9.76 -0.35
C THR A 302 -6.65 9.11 0.19
N TRP A 303 -5.53 9.26 -0.51
CA TRP A 303 -4.24 8.74 -0.07
C TRP A 303 -3.83 9.32 1.28
N THR A 304 -3.95 10.63 1.48
CA THR A 304 -3.64 11.30 2.76
C THR A 304 -4.52 10.78 3.90
N GLY A 305 -5.84 10.70 3.67
CA GLY A 305 -6.79 10.20 4.68
C GLY A 305 -6.56 8.72 5.02
N THR A 306 -6.27 7.89 4.03
CA THR A 306 -5.91 6.49 4.23
C THR A 306 -4.64 6.36 5.08
N GLY A 307 -3.64 7.21 4.84
CA GLY A 307 -2.40 7.23 5.63
C GLY A 307 -2.67 7.47 7.11
N GLN A 308 -3.51 8.44 7.43
CA GLN A 308 -3.86 8.75 8.82
C GLN A 308 -4.53 7.55 9.52
N VAL A 309 -5.51 6.92 8.87
CA VAL A 309 -6.19 5.75 9.45
C VAL A 309 -5.24 4.57 9.64
N LEU A 310 -4.36 4.31 8.68
CA LEU A 310 -3.38 3.23 8.79
C LEU A 310 -2.35 3.49 9.89
N GLU A 311 -1.90 4.73 10.07
CA GLU A 311 -1.00 5.10 11.16
C GLU A 311 -1.67 4.93 12.52
N ASP A 312 -2.95 5.31 12.64
CA ASP A 312 -3.73 5.07 13.84
C ASP A 312 -3.91 3.57 14.12
N GLU A 313 -4.22 2.77 13.11
CA GLU A 313 -4.42 1.32 13.25
C GLU A 313 -3.13 0.57 13.60
N VAL A 314 -1.98 0.92 13.02
CA VAL A 314 -0.67 0.34 13.38
C VAL A 314 -0.37 0.52 14.86
N ASN A 315 -0.77 1.66 15.43
CA ASN A 315 -0.51 2.03 16.81
C ASN A 315 -1.69 1.74 17.77
N ALA A 316 -2.67 0.98 17.31
CA ALA A 316 -3.86 0.64 18.08
C ALA A 316 -3.68 -0.65 18.90
N VAL A 317 -4.49 -0.78 19.95
CA VAL A 317 -4.69 -2.07 20.62
C VAL A 317 -5.88 -2.75 19.97
N ASP A 318 -5.58 -3.67 19.07
CA ASP A 318 -6.53 -4.33 18.17
C ASP A 318 -6.86 -5.77 18.58
N ASP A 319 -6.58 -6.17 19.83
CA ASP A 319 -6.88 -7.50 20.36
C ASP A 319 -8.04 -7.48 21.40
N ASN A 320 -8.35 -8.64 21.97
CA ASN A 320 -9.38 -8.83 23.00
C ASN A 320 -9.01 -10.07 23.85
N PRO A 321 -9.18 -10.00 25.19
CA PRO A 321 -9.64 -8.87 25.99
C PRO A 321 -8.55 -7.81 26.22
N ILE A 322 -8.96 -6.60 26.57
CA ILE A 322 -8.08 -5.48 26.91
C ILE A 322 -7.79 -5.49 28.39
N VAL A 323 -6.51 -5.43 28.75
CA VAL A 323 -6.03 -5.34 30.13
C VAL A 323 -5.92 -3.87 30.52
N ASP A 324 -6.69 -3.45 31.53
CA ASP A 324 -6.65 -2.09 32.05
C ASP A 324 -6.21 -2.08 33.52
N LYS A 325 -4.92 -1.87 33.73
CA LYS A 325 -4.31 -1.77 35.05
C LYS A 325 -4.85 -0.55 35.85
N GLN A 326 -5.20 0.56 35.17
CA GLN A 326 -5.63 1.78 35.84
C GLN A 326 -6.99 1.60 36.51
N SER A 327 -7.96 1.00 35.82
CA SER A 327 -9.26 0.67 36.41
C SER A 327 -9.27 -0.66 37.16
N ALA A 328 -8.13 -1.35 37.25
CA ALA A 328 -8.00 -2.69 37.79
C ALA A 328 -9.03 -3.68 37.21
N ASN A 329 -9.12 -3.71 35.86
CA ASN A 329 -10.12 -4.49 35.13
C ASN A 329 -9.57 -5.16 33.88
N VAL A 330 -10.35 -6.10 33.33
CA VAL A 330 -10.14 -6.70 32.02
C VAL A 330 -11.42 -6.53 31.23
N LEU A 331 -11.36 -5.80 30.13
CA LEU A 331 -12.50 -5.37 29.32
C LEU A 331 -12.63 -6.24 28.08
N HIS A 332 -13.86 -6.57 27.71
CA HIS A 332 -14.16 -7.40 26.54
C HIS A 332 -14.88 -6.54 25.49
N GLY A 333 -14.35 -6.52 24.27
CA GLY A 333 -14.83 -5.66 23.18
C GLY A 333 -14.51 -6.24 21.80
N GLY A 334 -14.55 -5.37 20.80
CA GLY A 334 -14.43 -5.73 19.38
C GLY A 334 -13.32 -4.96 18.64
N ASN A 335 -12.25 -4.52 19.30
CA ASN A 335 -11.16 -3.78 18.68
C ASN A 335 -10.47 -4.54 17.54
N PHE A 336 -10.65 -5.85 17.50
CA PHE A 336 -10.17 -6.72 16.44
C PHE A 336 -10.98 -6.62 15.13
N HIS A 337 -12.06 -5.84 15.09
CA HIS A 337 -12.92 -5.76 13.90
C HIS A 337 -12.30 -4.83 12.84
N GLY A 338 -12.07 -5.36 11.63
CA GLY A 338 -11.21 -4.73 10.64
C GLY A 338 -11.89 -3.73 9.69
N ASP A 339 -13.05 -3.16 10.02
CA ASP A 339 -13.78 -2.27 9.11
C ASP A 339 -13.02 -1.00 8.74
N TYR A 340 -12.27 -0.39 9.65
CA TYR A 340 -11.45 0.79 9.34
C TYR A 340 -10.50 0.52 8.17
N VAL A 341 -9.70 -0.54 8.26
CA VAL A 341 -8.76 -0.90 7.20
C VAL A 341 -9.49 -1.34 5.94
N SER A 342 -10.59 -2.08 6.07
CA SER A 342 -11.38 -2.55 4.92
C SER A 342 -11.91 -1.40 4.06
N PHE A 343 -12.52 -0.39 4.70
CA PHE A 343 -13.01 0.81 4.02
C PHE A 343 -11.89 1.62 3.38
N GLU A 344 -10.76 1.81 4.09
CA GLU A 344 -9.63 2.56 3.55
C GLU A 344 -9.01 1.86 2.33
N MET A 345 -8.89 0.54 2.35
CA MET A 345 -8.35 -0.21 1.22
C MET A 345 -9.27 -0.16 0.00
N ASP A 346 -10.58 -0.18 0.19
CA ASP A 346 -11.52 -0.02 -0.91
C ASP A 346 -11.50 1.41 -1.49
N LYS A 347 -11.43 2.44 -0.65
CA LYS A 347 -11.27 3.83 -1.12
C LYS A 347 -9.96 4.02 -1.90
N LEU A 348 -8.84 3.53 -1.36
CA LEU A 348 -7.53 3.62 -2.00
C LEU A 348 -7.51 2.86 -3.34
N LYS A 349 -8.09 1.68 -3.39
CA LYS A 349 -8.25 0.87 -4.61
C LYS A 349 -8.97 1.64 -5.72
N ILE A 350 -10.09 2.29 -5.39
CA ILE A 350 -10.87 3.12 -6.33
C ILE A 350 -10.04 4.33 -6.78
N ALA A 351 -9.33 4.99 -5.87
CA ALA A 351 -8.49 6.13 -6.18
C ALA A 351 -7.34 5.77 -7.13
N VAL A 352 -6.64 4.66 -6.88
CA VAL A 352 -5.56 4.16 -7.76
C VAL A 352 -6.11 3.74 -9.13
N THR A 353 -7.29 3.11 -9.19
CA THR A 353 -7.95 2.82 -10.47
C THR A 353 -8.24 4.11 -11.26
N LYS A 354 -8.69 5.17 -10.58
CA LYS A 354 -8.94 6.47 -11.24
C LYS A 354 -7.66 7.09 -11.81
N MET A 355 -6.55 6.97 -11.10
CA MET A 355 -5.23 7.38 -11.57
C MET A 355 -4.79 6.56 -12.80
N THR A 356 -4.95 5.23 -12.76
CA THR A 356 -4.67 4.34 -13.89
C THR A 356 -5.46 4.72 -15.14
N MET A 357 -6.74 5.07 -14.98
CA MET A 357 -7.59 5.55 -16.08
C MET A 357 -7.08 6.86 -16.68
N LEU A 358 -6.52 7.77 -15.88
CA LEU A 358 -5.94 9.02 -16.39
C LEU A 358 -4.72 8.73 -17.27
N ALA A 359 -3.78 7.92 -16.78
CA ALA A 359 -2.59 7.51 -17.53
C ALA A 359 -2.95 6.85 -18.87
N GLU A 360 -3.94 5.95 -18.86
CA GLU A 360 -4.43 5.29 -20.07
C GLU A 360 -5.04 6.29 -21.07
N ARG A 361 -5.80 7.29 -20.61
CA ARG A 361 -6.36 8.34 -21.48
C ARG A 361 -5.30 9.29 -22.03
N GLN A 362 -4.27 9.63 -21.27
CA GLN A 362 -3.14 10.41 -21.75
C GLN A 362 -2.33 9.63 -22.80
N MET A 363 -2.13 8.35 -22.57
CA MET A 363 -1.47 7.46 -23.54
C MET A 363 -2.28 7.33 -24.85
N ASN A 364 -3.62 7.20 -24.77
CA ASN A 364 -4.48 7.19 -25.95
C ASN A 364 -4.34 8.50 -26.75
N TYR A 365 -4.18 9.64 -26.09
CA TYR A 365 -3.90 10.91 -26.79
C TYR A 365 -2.58 10.84 -27.56
N LEU A 366 -1.49 10.33 -26.96
CA LEU A 366 -0.19 10.19 -27.61
C LEU A 366 -0.25 9.28 -28.84
N PHE A 367 -1.04 8.22 -28.79
CA PHE A 367 -1.07 7.17 -29.83
C PHE A 367 -2.02 7.50 -30.99
N HIS A 368 -2.91 8.49 -30.82
CA HIS A 368 -3.95 8.80 -31.80
C HIS A 368 -3.57 10.05 -32.62
N ASP A 369 -2.87 9.85 -33.72
CA ASP A 369 -2.37 10.89 -34.64
C ASP A 369 -3.44 11.92 -35.06
N ARG A 370 -4.68 11.47 -35.34
CA ARG A 370 -5.78 12.36 -35.72
C ARG A 370 -6.31 13.20 -34.57
N ILE A 371 -6.10 12.80 -33.30
CA ILE A 371 -6.52 13.53 -32.11
C ILE A 371 -5.47 14.56 -31.73
N ASN A 372 -4.20 14.14 -31.68
CA ASN A 372 -3.11 15.02 -31.29
C ASN A 372 -2.60 15.90 -32.44
N GLY A 373 -2.55 15.40 -33.66
CA GLY A 373 -2.12 16.11 -34.86
C GLY A 373 -0.63 16.47 -34.91
N ILE A 374 0.17 15.95 -33.98
CA ILE A 374 1.58 16.30 -33.81
C ILE A 374 2.51 15.08 -33.76
N LEU A 375 1.98 13.89 -33.50
CA LEU A 375 2.75 12.65 -33.35
C LEU A 375 2.30 11.63 -34.40
N PRO A 376 3.20 10.74 -34.85
CA PRO A 376 2.81 9.60 -35.66
C PRO A 376 1.97 8.61 -34.84
N PRO A 377 1.13 7.75 -35.48
CA PRO A 377 0.38 6.73 -34.76
C PRO A 377 1.30 5.90 -33.84
N PHE A 378 0.87 5.67 -32.60
CA PHE A 378 1.58 4.88 -31.60
C PHE A 378 3.03 5.34 -31.33
N VAL A 379 3.30 6.65 -31.48
CA VAL A 379 4.64 7.28 -31.40
C VAL A 379 5.72 6.51 -32.18
N ASN A 380 5.35 6.02 -33.37
CA ASN A 380 6.19 5.19 -34.23
C ASN A 380 7.24 6.03 -34.96
N LEU A 381 8.51 5.86 -34.64
CA LEU A 381 9.66 6.50 -35.32
C LEU A 381 10.19 5.70 -36.53
N GLY A 382 9.66 4.51 -36.74
CA GLY A 382 9.99 3.65 -37.87
C GLY A 382 9.17 3.93 -39.14
N VAL A 383 9.11 2.97 -40.03
CA VAL A 383 8.36 3.05 -41.30
C VAL A 383 6.92 2.67 -41.03
N LEU A 384 5.97 3.61 -41.23
CA LEU A 384 4.54 3.36 -41.05
C LEU A 384 4.05 2.23 -41.99
N GLY A 385 3.30 1.28 -41.42
CA GLY A 385 2.84 0.08 -42.12
C GLY A 385 3.81 -1.11 -42.07
N LEU A 386 5.10 -0.87 -41.79
CA LEU A 386 6.11 -1.92 -41.55
C LEU A 386 6.32 -2.08 -40.02
N ASN A 387 6.52 -0.97 -39.32
CA ASN A 387 6.74 -0.93 -37.87
C ASN A 387 5.42 -0.54 -37.16
N TYR A 388 5.23 -1.06 -35.95
CA TYR A 388 4.01 -0.90 -35.16
C TYR A 388 4.18 0.06 -33.97
N GLY A 389 5.44 0.42 -33.60
CA GLY A 389 5.72 1.28 -32.47
C GLY A 389 5.18 0.69 -31.16
N LEU A 390 4.38 1.47 -30.38
CA LEU A 390 3.79 1.04 -29.12
C LEU A 390 2.34 0.53 -29.22
N GLN A 391 1.87 0.15 -30.41
CA GLN A 391 0.49 -0.33 -30.62
C GLN A 391 0.10 -1.47 -29.66
N ALA A 392 0.91 -2.52 -29.57
CA ALA A 392 0.62 -3.67 -28.71
C ALA A 392 0.75 -3.33 -27.21
N SER A 393 1.60 -2.35 -26.85
CA SER A 393 1.69 -1.87 -25.47
C SER A 393 0.42 -1.17 -25.03
N GLN A 394 -0.33 -0.53 -25.92
CA GLN A 394 -1.66 0.00 -25.64
C GLN A 394 -2.65 -1.12 -25.25
N PHE A 395 -2.62 -2.26 -25.96
CA PHE A 395 -3.48 -3.40 -25.62
C PHE A 395 -3.22 -3.90 -24.20
N THR A 396 -1.96 -4.01 -23.80
CA THR A 396 -1.56 -4.36 -22.43
C THR A 396 -2.13 -3.36 -21.42
N ALA A 397 -1.91 -2.06 -21.63
CA ALA A 397 -2.39 -1.01 -20.74
C ALA A 397 -3.92 -1.00 -20.62
N THR A 398 -4.63 -1.15 -21.75
CA THR A 398 -6.10 -1.18 -21.77
C THR A 398 -6.66 -2.40 -21.03
N SER A 399 -6.10 -3.61 -21.25
CA SER A 399 -6.56 -4.82 -20.57
C SER A 399 -6.31 -4.75 -19.05
N THR A 400 -5.14 -4.27 -18.64
CA THR A 400 -4.77 -4.07 -17.24
C THR A 400 -5.65 -3.03 -16.54
N THR A 401 -5.99 -1.94 -17.26
CA THR A 401 -6.92 -0.92 -16.74
C THR A 401 -8.33 -1.49 -16.57
N ALA A 402 -8.82 -2.30 -17.51
CA ALA A 402 -10.13 -2.96 -17.43
C ALA A 402 -10.20 -3.92 -16.24
N GLU A 403 -9.13 -4.67 -15.97
CA GLU A 403 -9.04 -5.51 -14.76
C GLU A 403 -9.13 -4.68 -13.48
N SER A 404 -8.38 -3.57 -13.40
CA SER A 404 -8.44 -2.65 -12.24
C SER A 404 -9.85 -2.08 -12.02
N GLN A 405 -10.58 -1.73 -13.10
CA GLN A 405 -11.97 -1.29 -13.02
C GLN A 405 -12.88 -2.38 -12.43
N THR A 406 -12.68 -3.64 -12.80
CA THR A 406 -13.42 -4.78 -12.25
C THR A 406 -13.08 -4.99 -10.76
N LEU A 407 -11.80 -4.95 -10.40
CA LEU A 407 -11.32 -5.10 -9.02
C LEU A 407 -11.77 -3.96 -8.09
N SER A 408 -12.23 -2.84 -8.64
CA SER A 408 -12.69 -1.67 -7.86
C SER A 408 -14.04 -1.87 -7.17
N ASN A 409 -14.73 -3.00 -7.35
CA ASN A 409 -15.93 -3.32 -6.57
C ASN A 409 -15.58 -3.36 -5.08
N PRO A 410 -16.36 -2.67 -4.20
CA PRO A 410 -16.07 -2.66 -2.77
C PRO A 410 -16.15 -4.06 -2.16
N MET A 411 -15.13 -4.45 -1.41
CA MET A 411 -15.08 -5.71 -0.67
C MET A 411 -15.67 -5.57 0.75
N CYS A 412 -15.58 -4.40 1.36
CA CYS A 412 -16.07 -4.10 2.69
C CYS A 412 -17.59 -4.28 2.88
N VAL A 413 -18.35 -4.32 1.78
CA VAL A 413 -19.80 -4.57 1.81
C VAL A 413 -20.17 -6.05 1.70
N HIS A 414 -19.18 -6.96 1.61
CA HIS A 414 -19.40 -8.40 1.59
C HIS A 414 -19.26 -8.96 3.00
N SER A 415 -20.30 -9.59 3.51
CA SER A 415 -20.31 -10.21 4.83
C SER A 415 -20.95 -11.59 4.74
N ILE A 416 -20.18 -12.59 5.13
CA ILE A 416 -20.62 -14.00 5.15
C ILE A 416 -20.48 -14.50 6.59
N PRO A 417 -21.62 -14.72 7.32
CA PRO A 417 -21.57 -15.26 8.67
C PRO A 417 -20.80 -16.57 8.76
N ASN A 418 -20.04 -16.74 9.82
CA ASN A 418 -19.25 -17.96 10.06
C ASN A 418 -19.04 -18.19 11.57
N ASN A 419 -18.26 -19.20 11.94
CA ASN A 419 -17.96 -19.54 13.33
C ASN A 419 -19.24 -19.78 14.16
N ASN A 420 -20.18 -20.60 13.63
CA ASN A 420 -21.51 -20.86 14.21
C ASN A 420 -22.28 -19.54 14.48
N ASP A 421 -22.29 -18.64 13.51
CA ASP A 421 -22.91 -17.31 13.57
C ASP A 421 -22.42 -16.41 14.72
N ASN A 422 -21.37 -16.80 15.45
CA ASN A 422 -20.74 -15.90 16.43
C ASN A 422 -20.05 -14.71 15.75
N GLN A 423 -19.64 -14.88 14.49
CA GLN A 423 -19.13 -13.83 13.61
C GLN A 423 -20.19 -13.58 12.52
N ASP A 424 -21.30 -12.95 12.90
CA ASP A 424 -22.49 -12.72 12.06
C ASP A 424 -22.31 -11.53 11.11
N ILE A 425 -21.34 -10.64 11.37
CA ILE A 425 -20.89 -9.57 10.49
C ILE A 425 -19.36 -9.57 10.43
N VAL A 426 -18.81 -9.43 9.23
CA VAL A 426 -17.36 -9.51 8.97
C VAL A 426 -16.91 -8.40 8.04
N SER A 427 -15.67 -7.90 8.22
CA SER A 427 -15.15 -6.75 7.49
C SER A 427 -14.50 -7.09 6.14
N MET A 428 -14.03 -8.32 5.95
CA MET A 428 -13.22 -8.76 4.80
C MET A 428 -11.98 -7.87 4.54
N GLY A 429 -11.37 -7.30 5.59
CA GLY A 429 -10.31 -6.30 5.49
C GLY A 429 -9.07 -6.80 4.74
N THR A 430 -8.62 -8.02 5.02
CA THR A 430 -7.48 -8.62 4.29
C THR A 430 -7.81 -8.83 2.81
N ASN A 431 -9.03 -9.25 2.47
CA ASN A 431 -9.45 -9.37 1.07
C ASN A 431 -9.45 -8.01 0.37
N SER A 432 -9.98 -6.96 1.05
CA SER A 432 -9.96 -5.59 0.53
C SER A 432 -8.52 -5.11 0.27
N ALA A 433 -7.61 -5.34 1.23
CA ALA A 433 -6.21 -4.98 1.11
C ALA A 433 -5.48 -5.73 -0.02
N LEU A 434 -5.78 -7.01 -0.21
CA LEU A 434 -5.22 -7.83 -1.31
C LEU A 434 -5.72 -7.37 -2.68
N LEU A 435 -7.00 -7.03 -2.82
CA LEU A 435 -7.52 -6.47 -4.07
C LEU A 435 -6.93 -5.09 -4.36
N CYS A 436 -6.75 -4.25 -3.32
CA CYS A 436 -6.04 -2.98 -3.46
C CYS A 436 -4.59 -3.20 -3.95
N ARG A 437 -3.89 -4.20 -3.42
CA ARG A 437 -2.55 -4.58 -3.85
C ARG A 437 -2.48 -4.91 -5.35
N MET A 438 -3.42 -5.71 -5.84
CA MET A 438 -3.51 -6.05 -7.27
C MET A 438 -3.71 -4.80 -8.14
N VAL A 439 -4.57 -3.87 -7.72
CA VAL A 439 -4.79 -2.60 -8.43
C VAL A 439 -3.53 -1.72 -8.43
N VAL A 440 -2.79 -1.67 -7.31
CA VAL A 440 -1.50 -0.95 -7.22
C VAL A 440 -0.48 -1.54 -8.19
N GLU A 441 -0.38 -2.86 -8.26
CA GLU A 441 0.51 -3.57 -9.20
C GLU A 441 0.11 -3.31 -10.67
N ASN A 442 -1.17 -3.38 -10.97
CA ASN A 442 -1.71 -3.06 -12.29
C ASN A 442 -1.42 -1.61 -12.69
N CYS A 443 -1.62 -0.65 -11.79
CA CYS A 443 -1.30 0.76 -12.04
C CYS A 443 0.17 0.94 -12.39
N SER A 444 1.08 0.27 -11.69
CA SER A 444 2.52 0.35 -11.98
C SER A 444 2.88 -0.11 -13.39
N GLN A 445 2.16 -1.11 -13.93
CA GLN A 445 2.33 -1.57 -15.31
C GLN A 445 1.86 -0.52 -16.32
N VAL A 446 0.69 0.05 -16.11
CA VAL A 446 0.13 1.09 -16.99
C VAL A 446 1.01 2.34 -16.97
N LEU A 447 1.49 2.77 -15.79
CA LEU A 447 2.42 3.89 -15.68
C LEU A 447 3.77 3.61 -16.37
N ALA A 448 4.30 2.40 -16.29
CA ALA A 448 5.52 2.03 -17.01
C ALA A 448 5.37 2.20 -18.52
N ILE A 449 4.25 1.77 -19.09
CA ILE A 449 3.94 1.93 -20.51
C ILE A 449 3.72 3.42 -20.86
N HIS A 450 3.02 4.16 -19.97
CA HIS A 450 2.79 5.59 -20.14
C HIS A 450 4.12 6.37 -20.18
N LEU A 451 5.04 6.13 -19.23
CA LEU A 451 6.36 6.76 -19.22
C LEU A 451 7.18 6.43 -20.47
N MET A 452 7.12 5.19 -20.95
CA MET A 452 7.77 4.78 -22.21
C MET A 452 7.21 5.57 -23.40
N ALA A 453 5.89 5.75 -23.46
CA ALA A 453 5.23 6.51 -24.52
C ALA A 453 5.59 8.00 -24.46
N LEU A 454 5.64 8.59 -23.27
CA LEU A 454 6.01 9.99 -23.07
C LEU A 454 7.42 10.28 -23.59
N VAL A 455 8.41 9.50 -23.19
CA VAL A 455 9.78 9.76 -23.63
C VAL A 455 9.96 9.51 -25.14
N GLN A 456 9.26 8.55 -25.71
CA GLN A 456 9.26 8.32 -27.16
C GLN A 456 8.62 9.49 -27.92
N ALA A 457 7.56 10.12 -27.37
CA ALA A 457 6.95 11.31 -27.93
C ALA A 457 7.89 12.52 -27.86
N VAL A 458 8.66 12.67 -26.79
CA VAL A 458 9.70 13.72 -26.68
C VAL A 458 10.71 13.63 -27.82
N ASP A 459 11.18 12.44 -28.15
CA ASP A 459 12.12 12.23 -29.27
C ASP A 459 11.45 12.43 -30.63
N CYS A 460 10.19 11.99 -30.79
CA CYS A 460 9.44 12.26 -32.03
C CYS A 460 9.36 13.76 -32.35
N LEU A 461 9.26 14.61 -31.33
CA LEU A 461 9.11 16.05 -31.46
C LEU A 461 10.43 16.83 -31.35
N ASP A 462 11.51 16.15 -30.98
CA ASP A 462 12.82 16.76 -30.70
C ASP A 462 12.76 17.93 -29.69
N ILE A 463 12.05 17.73 -28.59
CA ILE A 463 11.78 18.79 -27.60
C ILE A 463 12.54 18.63 -26.28
N ALA A 464 13.41 17.65 -26.16
CA ALA A 464 14.11 17.35 -24.90
C ALA A 464 14.85 18.55 -24.29
N SER A 465 15.41 19.44 -25.12
CA SER A 465 16.13 20.64 -24.66
C SER A 465 15.20 21.76 -24.14
N ARG A 466 13.90 21.64 -24.37
CA ARG A 466 12.88 22.65 -24.02
C ARG A 466 12.05 22.24 -22.82
N LEU A 467 12.22 21.03 -22.29
CA LEU A 467 11.51 20.52 -21.12
C LEU A 467 11.90 21.29 -19.85
N ALA A 468 11.01 21.35 -18.88
CA ALA A 468 11.34 21.82 -17.55
C ALA A 468 12.44 20.92 -16.91
N PRO A 469 13.25 21.42 -15.98
CA PRO A 469 14.29 20.60 -15.33
C PRO A 469 13.78 19.31 -14.70
N ALA A 470 12.60 19.33 -14.08
CA ALA A 470 12.01 18.13 -13.45
C ALA A 470 11.60 17.07 -14.50
N THR A 471 10.91 17.46 -15.56
CA THR A 471 10.50 16.57 -16.64
C THR A 471 11.67 16.13 -17.51
N ARG A 472 12.71 16.97 -17.62
CA ARG A 472 13.99 16.56 -18.25
C ARG A 472 14.67 15.46 -17.43
N ASN A 473 14.69 15.56 -16.12
CA ASN A 473 15.22 14.51 -15.25
C ASN A 473 14.42 13.20 -15.40
N LEU A 474 13.08 13.27 -15.47
CA LEU A 474 12.24 12.10 -15.76
C LEU A 474 12.64 11.49 -17.10
N TYR A 475 12.74 12.30 -18.17
CA TYR A 475 13.13 11.84 -19.48
C TYR A 475 14.49 11.10 -19.43
N ASP A 476 15.50 11.69 -18.82
CA ASP A 476 16.83 11.10 -18.72
C ASP A 476 16.83 9.78 -17.93
N ARG A 477 16.09 9.71 -16.81
CA ARG A 477 15.94 8.49 -15.99
C ARG A 477 15.26 7.36 -16.76
N VAL A 478 14.19 7.66 -17.48
CA VAL A 478 13.45 6.65 -18.27
C VAL A 478 14.29 6.22 -19.47
N ARG A 479 15.01 7.15 -20.12
CA ARG A 479 15.90 6.83 -21.26
C ARG A 479 17.11 5.98 -20.87
N ALA A 480 17.56 6.04 -19.63
CA ALA A 480 18.58 5.13 -19.12
C ALA A 480 18.11 3.65 -19.11
N ILE A 481 16.80 3.41 -19.10
CA ILE A 481 16.18 2.08 -19.11
C ILE A 481 15.65 1.72 -20.50
N VAL A 482 15.00 2.67 -21.17
CA VAL A 482 14.34 2.48 -22.47
C VAL A 482 15.09 3.29 -23.53
N PRO A 483 15.95 2.68 -24.34
CA PRO A 483 16.60 3.39 -25.46
C PRO A 483 15.57 3.91 -26.48
N VAL A 484 15.93 4.94 -27.22
CA VAL A 484 15.14 5.38 -28.39
C VAL A 484 15.06 4.22 -29.38
N PHE A 485 13.88 3.91 -29.88
CA PHE A 485 13.69 2.81 -30.82
C PHE A 485 12.93 3.27 -32.08
N LYS A 486 13.38 2.76 -33.22
CA LYS A 486 12.73 2.92 -34.52
C LYS A 486 12.23 1.56 -35.04
N ASP A 487 13.03 0.52 -34.80
CA ASP A 487 12.64 -0.85 -35.11
C ASP A 487 11.85 -1.48 -33.99
N ASP A 488 10.91 -2.35 -34.33
CA ASP A 488 10.12 -3.07 -33.35
C ASP A 488 10.99 -4.08 -32.60
N THR A 489 10.96 -3.98 -31.27
CA THR A 489 11.66 -4.90 -30.36
C THR A 489 10.73 -5.29 -29.22
N PRO A 490 10.91 -6.49 -28.60
CA PRO A 490 10.13 -6.87 -27.43
C PRO A 490 10.30 -5.87 -26.29
N LYS A 491 9.19 -5.32 -25.75
CA LYS A 491 9.19 -4.27 -24.71
C LYS A 491 8.93 -4.76 -23.29
N TYR A 492 8.69 -6.04 -23.09
CA TYR A 492 8.31 -6.57 -21.78
C TYR A 492 9.40 -6.42 -20.71
N GLN A 493 10.68 -6.44 -21.10
CA GLN A 493 11.80 -6.26 -20.16
C GLN A 493 11.92 -4.81 -19.71
N GLU A 494 11.79 -3.86 -20.63
CA GLU A 494 11.79 -2.42 -20.33
C GLU A 494 10.58 -2.06 -19.46
N ILE A 495 9.39 -2.62 -19.72
CA ILE A 495 8.20 -2.43 -18.88
C ILE A 495 8.48 -2.91 -17.44
N ARG A 496 9.05 -4.10 -17.25
CA ARG A 496 9.41 -4.62 -15.92
C ARG A 496 10.44 -3.75 -15.22
N ALA A 497 11.45 -3.28 -15.93
CA ALA A 497 12.48 -2.41 -15.35
C ALA A 497 11.90 -1.04 -14.93
N LEU A 498 11.00 -0.48 -15.73
CA LEU A 498 10.27 0.74 -15.36
C LEU A 498 9.32 0.52 -14.17
N GLN A 499 8.59 -0.61 -14.13
CA GLN A 499 7.79 -0.96 -12.96
C GLN A 499 8.65 -0.99 -11.69
N LYS A 500 9.83 -1.61 -11.76
CA LYS A 500 10.76 -1.64 -10.63
C LYS A 500 11.15 -0.23 -10.21
N LEU A 501 11.55 0.64 -11.15
CA LEU A 501 11.88 2.04 -10.87
C LEU A 501 10.72 2.77 -10.18
N ILE A 502 9.49 2.59 -10.67
CA ILE A 502 8.28 3.22 -10.14
C ILE A 502 7.99 2.76 -8.71
N LEU A 503 8.09 1.46 -8.46
CA LEU A 503 7.77 0.88 -7.15
C LEU A 503 8.87 1.12 -6.10
N GLU A 504 10.12 1.38 -6.51
CA GLU A 504 11.25 1.60 -5.61
C GLU A 504 11.52 3.08 -5.30
N SER A 505 10.92 4.02 -6.05
CA SER A 505 11.22 5.45 -5.87
C SER A 505 10.02 6.35 -6.14
N SER A 506 9.99 7.51 -5.48
CA SER A 506 9.10 8.62 -5.86
C SER A 506 9.92 9.74 -6.48
N PRO A 507 9.48 10.33 -7.62
CA PRO A 507 10.16 11.49 -8.21
C PRO A 507 9.68 12.82 -7.61
N VAL A 508 8.63 12.79 -6.78
CA VAL A 508 7.96 13.97 -6.21
C VAL A 508 7.73 13.73 -4.73
N GLU A 509 7.96 14.75 -3.92
CA GLU A 509 7.55 14.79 -2.51
C GLU A 509 6.10 15.30 -2.44
N LEU A 510 5.21 14.44 -1.94
CA LEU A 510 3.76 14.66 -1.92
C LEU A 510 3.28 15.53 -0.75
#